data_6c71c8b3cfc4d61f5358795cf8416b6b
#
_entry.id   6c71c8b3cfc4d61f5358795cf8416b6b
#
_cell.length_a   1.000
_cell.length_b   1.000
_cell.length_c   1.000
_cell.angle_alpha   90.00
_cell.angle_beta   90.00
_cell.angle_gamma   90.00
#
_symmetry.space_group_name_H-M   'P 1'
#
loop_
_entity.id
_entity.type
_entity.pdbx_description
1 polymer ?
#
loop_
_entity_poly.entity_id
_entity_poly.type
_entity_poly.pdbx_seq_one_letter_code
_entity_poly.pdbx_strand_id
1 'polypeptide(L)'
;PQSVRYDLAVDPVTLAAQVDYPVVLKPLLLSGSRGVIRANNPAEFIAAFARTAAIVRDASGHAGADGHALLVETYIPGVEVALEGLLSAGRLTVLALFDKPDPLEGPFFEETIYVTPSRLPSAVQAQIAQVTAQAAAALGLRVGPVHAELRVNADGAWMVEIAGRSIGGYCSQTLRFDLDRSLEELILAQAAGLELGQLDAASQANGVMMIPIPQAGYLREVHGLAAAQAVPGIDEIVISAPLNNPIVPLPEGASYLGFIFARGPDPAFVEAALRQAHACLRFTIEDSIPVSGQPDPPLALLSRTTPR
;
A
#
# COMPACT_ATOMS: atom_id res chain seq x y z
N PRO A 1 2.75 -10.96 -15.08
CA PRO A 1 3.00 -12.28 -14.46
C PRO A 1 2.06 -13.33 -15.03
N GLN A 2 2.47 -14.59 -14.99
CA GLN A 2 1.54 -15.69 -15.16
C GLN A 2 0.81 -15.91 -13.84
N SER A 3 -0.50 -16.17 -13.89
CA SER A 3 -1.31 -16.28 -12.69
C SER A 3 -2.27 -17.46 -12.77
N VAL A 4 -2.50 -18.10 -11.61
CA VAL A 4 -3.49 -19.17 -11.46
C VAL A 4 -4.33 -18.88 -10.20
N ARG A 5 -5.64 -19.01 -10.33
CA ARG A 5 -6.57 -18.90 -9.23
C ARG A 5 -6.77 -20.26 -8.57
N TYR A 6 -6.62 -20.31 -7.25
CA TYR A 6 -6.86 -21.49 -6.44
C TYR A 6 -7.94 -21.25 -5.39
N ASP A 7 -8.76 -22.27 -5.17
CA ASP A 7 -9.71 -22.30 -4.05
C ASP A 7 -8.94 -22.54 -2.73
N LEU A 8 -9.38 -21.88 -1.66
CA LEU A 8 -8.77 -22.03 -0.32
C LEU A 8 -9.00 -23.42 0.32
N ALA A 9 -9.87 -24.25 -0.26
CA ALA A 9 -10.09 -25.63 0.17
C ALA A 9 -9.10 -26.65 -0.42
N VAL A 10 -8.27 -26.23 -1.41
CA VAL A 10 -7.27 -27.10 -2.03
C VAL A 10 -6.13 -27.34 -1.05
N ASP A 11 -5.59 -28.56 -1.06
CA ASP A 11 -4.43 -28.93 -0.25
C ASP A 11 -3.16 -28.18 -0.73
N PRO A 12 -2.57 -27.29 0.08
CA PRO A 12 -1.41 -26.51 -0.32
C PRO A 12 -0.15 -27.39 -0.51
N VAL A 13 -0.07 -28.56 0.09
CA VAL A 13 1.08 -29.48 -0.07
C VAL A 13 1.12 -30.01 -1.50
N THR A 14 -0.05 -30.40 -2.01
CA THR A 14 -0.17 -30.88 -3.40
C THR A 14 0.13 -29.76 -4.40
N LEU A 15 -0.35 -28.53 -4.14
CA LEU A 15 -0.09 -27.38 -5.01
C LEU A 15 1.39 -26.97 -5.01
N ALA A 16 2.03 -26.99 -3.86
CA ALA A 16 3.43 -26.59 -3.72
C ALA A 16 4.40 -27.36 -4.62
N ALA A 17 4.06 -28.62 -4.97
CA ALA A 17 4.84 -29.44 -5.88
C ALA A 17 4.64 -29.09 -7.37
N GLN A 18 3.65 -28.27 -7.72
CA GLN A 18 3.26 -27.92 -9.10
C GLN A 18 3.60 -26.48 -9.48
N VAL A 19 4.17 -25.71 -8.55
CA VAL A 19 4.43 -24.27 -8.70
C VAL A 19 5.89 -24.02 -9.02
N ASP A 20 6.15 -23.17 -10.01
CA ASP A 20 7.50 -22.69 -10.36
C ASP A 20 7.85 -21.45 -9.51
N TYR A 21 8.85 -21.57 -8.65
CA TYR A 21 9.27 -20.54 -7.72
C TYR A 21 10.27 -19.54 -8.32
N PRO A 22 10.29 -18.25 -7.84
CA PRO A 22 9.47 -17.69 -6.78
C PRO A 22 8.07 -17.24 -7.26
N VAL A 23 7.09 -17.27 -6.34
CA VAL A 23 5.72 -16.82 -6.60
C VAL A 23 5.22 -15.86 -5.54
N VAL A 24 4.12 -15.15 -5.84
CA VAL A 24 3.39 -14.28 -4.92
C VAL A 24 1.95 -14.78 -4.78
N LEU A 25 1.52 -14.99 -3.56
CA LEU A 25 0.14 -15.33 -3.22
C LEU A 25 -0.60 -14.03 -2.92
N LYS A 26 -1.77 -13.82 -3.54
CA LYS A 26 -2.56 -12.59 -3.40
C LYS A 26 -4.03 -12.91 -3.10
N PRO A 27 -4.65 -12.30 -2.08
CA PRO A 27 -6.11 -12.27 -1.93
C PRO A 27 -6.78 -11.56 -3.11
N LEU A 28 -7.98 -11.98 -3.50
CA LEU A 28 -8.71 -11.36 -4.61
C LEU A 28 -9.49 -10.09 -4.21
N LEU A 29 -9.87 -9.97 -2.95
CA LEU A 29 -10.78 -8.92 -2.47
C LEU A 29 -10.16 -7.96 -1.43
N LEU A 30 -8.86 -8.07 -1.18
CA LEU A 30 -8.17 -7.19 -0.24
C LEU A 30 -7.33 -6.15 -1.00
N SER A 31 -6.90 -5.11 -0.29
CA SER A 31 -6.07 -4.01 -0.81
C SER A 31 -4.94 -3.68 0.16
N GLY A 32 -4.03 -2.78 -0.23
CA GLY A 32 -2.92 -2.32 0.61
C GLY A 32 -1.98 -3.45 1.01
N SER A 33 -1.65 -4.33 0.08
CA SER A 33 -0.76 -5.50 0.26
C SER A 33 -1.18 -6.47 1.38
N ARG A 34 -2.40 -6.33 1.94
CA ARG A 34 -2.92 -7.22 2.99
C ARG A 34 -3.03 -8.65 2.48
N GLY A 35 -2.33 -9.56 3.14
CA GLY A 35 -2.29 -10.98 2.77
C GLY A 35 -1.47 -11.31 1.52
N VAL A 36 -0.73 -10.34 0.96
CA VAL A 36 0.17 -10.56 -0.18
C VAL A 36 1.50 -11.09 0.34
N ILE A 37 1.87 -12.31 -0.04
CA ILE A 37 3.05 -13.01 0.50
C ILE A 37 3.85 -13.65 -0.63
N ARG A 38 5.15 -13.38 -0.70
CA ARG A 38 6.09 -14.07 -1.58
C ARG A 38 6.55 -15.39 -0.97
N ALA A 39 6.64 -16.41 -1.79
CA ALA A 39 7.21 -17.72 -1.45
C ALA A 39 8.29 -18.10 -2.46
N ASN A 40 9.44 -18.59 -1.98
CA ASN A 40 10.60 -18.93 -2.80
C ASN A 40 10.82 -20.44 -2.93
N ASN A 41 10.06 -21.25 -2.21
CA ASN A 41 10.15 -22.69 -2.17
C ASN A 41 8.85 -23.32 -1.65
N PRO A 42 8.67 -24.65 -1.76
CA PRO A 42 7.46 -25.34 -1.31
C PRO A 42 7.10 -25.12 0.17
N ALA A 43 8.07 -25.07 1.07
CA ALA A 43 7.80 -24.88 2.50
C ALA A 43 7.24 -23.47 2.79
N GLU A 44 7.86 -22.45 2.19
CA GLU A 44 7.36 -21.07 2.28
C GLU A 44 5.98 -20.94 1.64
N PHE A 45 5.71 -21.62 0.52
CA PHE A 45 4.41 -21.59 -0.14
C PHE A 45 3.30 -22.14 0.76
N ILE A 46 3.53 -23.30 1.40
CA ILE A 46 2.55 -23.91 2.31
C ILE A 46 2.24 -22.96 3.48
N ALA A 47 3.27 -22.36 4.07
CA ALA A 47 3.11 -21.40 5.16
C ALA A 47 2.38 -20.12 4.69
N ALA A 48 2.76 -19.57 3.54
CA ALA A 48 2.13 -18.39 2.95
C ALA A 48 0.67 -18.66 2.59
N PHE A 49 0.35 -19.82 1.98
CA PHE A 49 -1.01 -20.20 1.65
C PHE A 49 -1.90 -20.29 2.89
N ALA A 50 -1.44 -20.97 3.94
CA ALA A 50 -2.17 -21.08 5.20
C ALA A 50 -2.42 -19.71 5.84
N ARG A 51 -1.41 -18.82 5.85
CA ARG A 51 -1.51 -17.47 6.40
C ARG A 51 -2.44 -16.56 5.59
N THR A 52 -2.27 -16.52 4.26
CA THR A 52 -3.17 -15.76 3.37
C THR A 52 -4.60 -16.25 3.48
N ALA A 53 -4.82 -17.57 3.53
CA ALA A 53 -6.15 -18.14 3.70
C ALA A 53 -6.80 -17.76 5.04
N ALA A 54 -6.03 -17.67 6.13
CA ALA A 54 -6.53 -17.20 7.42
C ALA A 54 -6.96 -15.73 7.35
N ILE A 55 -6.13 -14.86 6.74
CA ILE A 55 -6.43 -13.44 6.54
C ILE A 55 -7.68 -13.24 5.69
N VAL A 56 -7.83 -14.02 4.61
CA VAL A 56 -9.01 -13.96 3.74
C VAL A 56 -10.27 -14.38 4.49
N ARG A 57 -10.23 -15.46 5.28
CA ARG A 57 -11.37 -15.92 6.07
C ARG A 57 -11.80 -14.90 7.12
N ASP A 58 -10.84 -14.29 7.81
CA ASP A 58 -11.10 -13.23 8.79
C ASP A 58 -11.79 -12.01 8.15
N ALA A 59 -11.32 -11.60 6.96
CA ALA A 59 -11.86 -10.47 6.24
C ALA A 59 -13.20 -10.77 5.52
N SER A 60 -13.50 -12.03 5.20
CA SER A 60 -14.54 -12.43 4.24
C SER A 60 -15.93 -12.57 4.81
N GLY A 61 -16.27 -12.03 5.95
CA GLY A 61 -17.57 -12.24 6.60
C GLY A 61 -18.83 -12.19 5.70
N HIS A 62 -18.73 -11.71 4.44
CA HIS A 62 -19.82 -11.61 3.46
C HIS A 62 -19.38 -11.70 2.00
N ALA A 63 -18.17 -12.18 1.71
CA ALA A 63 -17.65 -12.24 0.34
C ALA A 63 -18.10 -13.54 -0.35
N GLY A 64 -18.76 -13.43 -1.49
CA GLY A 64 -19.17 -14.58 -2.34
C GLY A 64 -18.01 -15.50 -2.77
N ALA A 65 -18.09 -16.14 -3.91
CA ALA A 65 -17.10 -17.12 -4.40
C ALA A 65 -15.64 -16.61 -4.42
N ASP A 66 -15.42 -15.31 -4.58
CA ASP A 66 -14.08 -14.70 -4.57
C ASP A 66 -13.47 -14.58 -3.16
N GLY A 67 -14.30 -14.61 -2.11
CA GLY A 67 -13.85 -14.70 -0.72
C GLY A 67 -13.31 -16.07 -0.31
N HIS A 68 -13.33 -17.05 -1.22
CA HIS A 68 -12.82 -18.40 -0.99
C HIS A 68 -11.69 -18.79 -1.93
N ALA A 69 -11.05 -17.81 -2.57
CA ALA A 69 -9.97 -18.05 -3.52
C ALA A 69 -8.82 -17.06 -3.32
N LEU A 70 -7.65 -17.47 -3.78
CA LEU A 70 -6.47 -16.62 -3.90
C LEU A 70 -5.85 -16.77 -5.29
N LEU A 71 -5.04 -15.80 -5.67
CA LEU A 71 -4.24 -15.81 -6.88
C LEU A 71 -2.80 -16.14 -6.52
N VAL A 72 -2.20 -17.04 -7.31
CA VAL A 72 -0.76 -17.31 -7.27
C VAL A 72 -0.16 -16.80 -8.57
N GLU A 73 0.79 -15.88 -8.45
CA GLU A 73 1.45 -15.23 -9.60
C GLU A 73 2.94 -15.49 -9.59
N THR A 74 3.55 -15.56 -10.77
CA THR A 74 5.01 -15.54 -10.87
C THR A 74 5.53 -14.22 -10.32
N TYR A 75 6.57 -14.29 -9.46
CA TYR A 75 7.24 -13.10 -8.96
C TYR A 75 8.00 -12.39 -10.08
N ILE A 76 7.79 -11.09 -10.24
CA ILE A 76 8.52 -10.24 -11.16
C ILE A 76 9.61 -9.48 -10.39
N PRO A 77 10.89 -9.72 -10.63
CA PRO A 77 11.97 -8.94 -10.01
C PRO A 77 12.07 -7.54 -10.63
N GLY A 78 12.74 -6.62 -9.94
CA GLY A 78 13.02 -5.28 -10.45
C GLY A 78 12.53 -4.17 -9.53
N VAL A 79 12.78 -2.92 -9.95
CA VAL A 79 12.30 -1.74 -9.23
C VAL A 79 10.81 -1.55 -9.47
N GLU A 80 10.10 -1.10 -8.46
CA GLU A 80 8.67 -0.87 -8.57
C GLU A 80 8.36 0.62 -8.69
N VAL A 81 7.35 0.93 -9.51
CA VAL A 81 6.86 2.29 -9.76
C VAL A 81 5.34 2.30 -9.74
N ALA A 82 4.78 3.49 -9.47
CA ALA A 82 3.34 3.73 -9.56
C ALA A 82 3.05 4.85 -10.56
N LEU A 83 2.12 4.60 -11.49
CA LEU A 83 1.66 5.57 -12.47
C LEU A 83 0.24 6.04 -12.10
N GLU A 84 0.08 7.36 -12.08
CA GLU A 84 -1.23 8.02 -12.04
C GLU A 84 -1.56 8.66 -13.38
N GLY A 85 -2.78 8.45 -13.86
CA GLY A 85 -3.22 8.99 -15.11
C GLY A 85 -4.72 9.20 -15.22
N LEU A 86 -5.11 9.89 -16.30
CA LEU A 86 -6.49 10.04 -16.69
C LEU A 86 -6.72 9.47 -18.10
N LEU A 87 -7.80 8.71 -18.24
CA LEU A 87 -8.28 8.22 -19.54
C LEU A 87 -9.35 9.15 -20.09
N SER A 88 -9.18 9.58 -21.33
CA SER A 88 -10.18 10.31 -22.10
C SER A 88 -10.39 9.61 -23.42
N ALA A 89 -11.59 9.06 -23.66
CA ALA A 89 -11.94 8.29 -24.85
C ALA A 89 -10.94 7.13 -25.15
N GLY A 90 -10.37 6.52 -24.11
CA GLY A 90 -9.37 5.43 -24.21
C GLY A 90 -7.94 5.90 -24.39
N ARG A 91 -7.68 7.20 -24.43
CA ARG A 91 -6.33 7.78 -24.47
C ARG A 91 -5.85 8.09 -23.06
N LEU A 92 -4.74 7.52 -22.66
CA LEU A 92 -4.09 7.78 -21.37
C LEU A 92 -3.29 9.07 -21.41
N THR A 93 -3.53 9.97 -20.47
CA THR A 93 -2.66 11.08 -20.10
C THR A 93 -2.01 10.74 -18.77
N VAL A 94 -0.68 10.61 -18.75
CA VAL A 94 0.08 10.38 -17.51
C VAL A 94 0.14 11.69 -16.74
N LEU A 95 -0.27 11.68 -15.47
CA LEU A 95 -0.25 12.83 -14.59
C LEU A 95 0.98 12.81 -13.67
N ALA A 96 1.34 11.63 -13.18
CA ALA A 96 2.53 11.42 -12.35
C ALA A 96 3.08 10.01 -12.54
N LEU A 97 4.40 9.88 -12.39
CA LEU A 97 5.07 8.60 -12.21
C LEU A 97 5.90 8.69 -10.93
N PHE A 98 5.61 7.82 -9.99
CA PHE A 98 6.30 7.74 -8.71
C PHE A 98 7.34 6.63 -8.74
N ASP A 99 8.53 6.94 -8.24
CA ASP A 99 9.49 5.93 -7.81
C ASP A 99 9.10 5.41 -6.43
N LYS A 100 9.27 4.10 -6.20
CA LYS A 100 9.24 3.44 -4.90
C LYS A 100 10.68 3.04 -4.55
N PRO A 101 11.45 3.88 -3.82
CA PRO A 101 12.89 3.68 -3.66
C PRO A 101 13.26 2.53 -2.73
N ASP A 102 12.35 2.12 -1.83
CA ASP A 102 12.61 1.00 -0.94
C ASP A 102 12.36 -0.33 -1.66
N PRO A 103 13.23 -1.34 -1.46
CA PRO A 103 13.08 -2.63 -2.12
C PRO A 103 11.79 -3.33 -1.69
N LEU A 104 10.95 -3.70 -2.65
CA LEU A 104 9.74 -4.49 -2.44
C LEU A 104 9.99 -5.95 -2.85
N GLU A 105 10.92 -6.62 -2.15
CA GLU A 105 11.36 -7.97 -2.49
C GLU A 105 10.64 -9.07 -1.71
N GLY A 106 9.85 -8.69 -0.71
CA GLY A 106 9.14 -9.63 0.14
C GLY A 106 9.91 -10.03 1.42
N PRO A 107 9.40 -10.95 2.22
CA PRO A 107 8.19 -11.76 1.96
C PRO A 107 6.88 -10.97 1.91
N PHE A 108 6.81 -9.78 2.54
CA PHE A 108 5.66 -8.87 2.50
C PHE A 108 6.03 -7.64 1.69
N PHE A 109 5.04 -7.00 1.06
CA PHE A 109 5.26 -5.88 0.16
C PHE A 109 4.72 -4.61 0.81
N GLU A 110 5.43 -4.13 1.84
CA GLU A 110 5.06 -2.92 2.56
C GLU A 110 5.57 -1.69 1.82
N GLU A 111 4.65 -0.91 1.32
CA GLU A 111 4.95 0.34 0.63
C GLU A 111 5.31 1.41 1.65
N THR A 112 6.39 2.13 1.42
CA THR A 112 6.89 3.14 2.36
C THR A 112 7.02 4.51 1.73
N ILE A 113 7.78 4.66 0.65
CA ILE A 113 8.07 5.97 0.04
C ILE A 113 7.61 5.98 -1.42
N TYR A 114 6.93 7.07 -1.78
CA TYR A 114 6.61 7.44 -3.16
C TYR A 114 7.18 8.82 -3.45
N VAL A 115 7.97 8.95 -4.53
CA VAL A 115 8.59 10.21 -4.94
C VAL A 115 8.37 10.46 -6.42
N THR A 116 7.96 11.66 -6.79
CA THR A 116 7.79 12.09 -8.18
C THR A 116 8.48 13.44 -8.40
N PRO A 117 8.95 13.75 -9.63
CA PRO A 117 8.95 12.94 -10.85
C PRO A 117 9.90 11.75 -10.77
N SER A 118 9.62 10.70 -11.54
CA SER A 118 10.45 9.51 -11.59
C SER A 118 11.85 9.82 -12.15
N ARG A 119 12.86 9.19 -11.56
CA ARG A 119 14.28 9.25 -11.98
C ARG A 119 14.63 8.26 -13.09
N LEU A 120 13.67 7.42 -13.51
CA LEU A 120 13.87 6.46 -14.58
C LEU A 120 14.13 7.18 -15.93
N PRO A 121 14.91 6.60 -16.84
CA PRO A 121 15.11 7.15 -18.18
C PRO A 121 13.79 7.36 -18.92
N SER A 122 13.67 8.42 -19.72
CA SER A 122 12.44 8.76 -20.45
C SER A 122 11.92 7.65 -21.35
N ALA A 123 12.80 6.85 -21.95
CA ALA A 123 12.41 5.68 -22.74
C ALA A 123 11.70 4.61 -21.89
N VAL A 124 12.14 4.41 -20.65
CA VAL A 124 11.52 3.47 -19.70
C VAL A 124 10.17 4.03 -19.23
N GLN A 125 10.08 5.32 -18.93
CA GLN A 125 8.82 5.98 -18.58
C GLN A 125 7.79 5.87 -19.70
N ALA A 126 8.22 6.04 -20.98
CA ALA A 126 7.35 5.85 -22.13
C ALA A 126 6.86 4.40 -22.26
N GLN A 127 7.70 3.41 -21.98
CA GLN A 127 7.31 2.00 -21.95
C GLN A 127 6.29 1.70 -20.85
N ILE A 128 6.48 2.25 -19.64
CA ILE A 128 5.52 2.16 -18.53
C ILE A 128 4.16 2.70 -18.95
N ALA A 129 4.13 3.90 -19.54
CA ALA A 129 2.89 4.51 -20.02
C ALA A 129 2.22 3.66 -21.10
N GLN A 130 2.99 3.09 -22.03
CA GLN A 130 2.46 2.20 -23.07
C GLN A 130 1.85 0.92 -22.50
N VAL A 131 2.53 0.25 -21.56
CA VAL A 131 2.03 -0.97 -20.88
C VAL A 131 0.75 -0.65 -20.12
N THR A 132 0.72 0.47 -19.40
CA THR A 132 -0.49 0.93 -18.68
C THR A 132 -1.66 1.19 -19.62
N ALA A 133 -1.43 1.87 -20.76
CA ALA A 133 -2.47 2.12 -21.73
C ALA A 133 -3.02 0.82 -22.36
N GLN A 134 -2.16 -0.14 -22.65
CA GLN A 134 -2.55 -1.46 -23.15
C GLN A 134 -3.37 -2.25 -22.13
N ALA A 135 -2.96 -2.25 -20.86
CA ALA A 135 -3.69 -2.91 -19.78
C ALA A 135 -5.07 -2.26 -19.56
N ALA A 136 -5.13 -0.93 -19.53
CA ALA A 136 -6.39 -0.20 -19.42
C ALA A 136 -7.35 -0.55 -20.58
N ALA A 137 -6.84 -0.60 -21.82
CA ALA A 137 -7.64 -0.97 -23.00
C ALA A 137 -8.13 -2.43 -22.90
N ALA A 138 -7.29 -3.37 -22.46
CA ALA A 138 -7.65 -4.78 -22.30
C ALA A 138 -8.77 -4.97 -21.26
N LEU A 139 -8.80 -4.14 -20.21
CA LEU A 139 -9.87 -4.12 -19.20
C LEU A 139 -11.10 -3.31 -19.63
N GLY A 140 -11.09 -2.68 -20.80
CA GLY A 140 -12.19 -1.84 -21.27
C GLY A 140 -12.30 -0.48 -20.57
N LEU A 141 -11.29 -0.04 -19.84
CA LEU A 141 -11.24 1.28 -19.21
C LEU A 141 -11.07 2.36 -20.29
N ARG A 142 -11.94 3.35 -20.31
CA ARG A 142 -11.96 4.37 -21.37
C ARG A 142 -11.98 5.80 -20.86
N VAL A 143 -12.54 6.04 -19.69
CA VAL A 143 -12.73 7.38 -19.09
C VAL A 143 -12.50 7.29 -17.58
N GLY A 144 -11.86 8.29 -17.01
CA GLY A 144 -11.63 8.42 -15.59
C GLY A 144 -10.19 8.13 -15.17
N PRO A 145 -9.93 8.13 -13.86
CA PRO A 145 -8.60 7.93 -13.30
C PRO A 145 -8.12 6.49 -13.50
N VAL A 146 -6.81 6.34 -13.63
CA VAL A 146 -6.11 5.06 -13.64
C VAL A 146 -4.91 5.15 -12.71
N HIS A 147 -4.85 4.22 -11.77
CA HIS A 147 -3.69 3.91 -10.97
C HIS A 147 -3.09 2.59 -11.45
N ALA A 148 -1.79 2.55 -11.68
CA ALA A 148 -1.11 1.34 -12.12
C ALA A 148 0.23 1.16 -11.41
N GLU A 149 0.51 -0.06 -10.99
CA GLU A 149 1.79 -0.44 -10.40
C GLU A 149 2.53 -1.39 -11.34
N LEU A 150 3.78 -1.07 -11.59
CA LEU A 150 4.61 -1.83 -12.51
C LEU A 150 5.97 -2.11 -11.89
N ARG A 151 6.55 -3.25 -12.30
CA ARG A 151 7.96 -3.53 -12.05
C ARG A 151 8.76 -3.41 -13.32
N VAL A 152 9.96 -2.84 -13.19
CA VAL A 152 10.88 -2.60 -14.28
C VAL A 152 12.17 -3.36 -14.04
N ASN A 153 12.58 -4.15 -15.05
CA ASN A 153 13.84 -4.88 -15.06
C ASN A 153 14.47 -4.86 -16.47
N ALA A 154 15.49 -5.67 -16.71
CA ALA A 154 16.18 -5.73 -18.00
C ALA A 154 15.28 -6.17 -19.16
N ASP A 155 14.21 -6.92 -18.88
CA ASP A 155 13.29 -7.46 -19.89
C ASP A 155 12.15 -6.46 -20.20
N GLY A 156 12.04 -5.36 -19.43
CA GLY A 156 11.07 -4.28 -19.65
C GLY A 156 10.20 -3.94 -18.46
N ALA A 157 9.05 -3.31 -18.74
CA ALA A 157 8.04 -2.95 -17.75
C ALA A 157 6.94 -4.01 -17.67
N TRP A 158 6.62 -4.45 -16.47
CA TRP A 158 5.68 -5.54 -16.16
C TRP A 158 4.56 -5.03 -15.27
N MET A 159 3.32 -5.17 -15.73
CA MET A 159 2.14 -4.82 -14.94
C MET A 159 2.03 -5.74 -13.72
N VAL A 160 1.92 -5.13 -12.53
CA VAL A 160 1.65 -5.81 -11.25
C VAL A 160 0.19 -5.64 -10.87
N GLU A 161 -0.30 -4.40 -10.93
CA GLU A 161 -1.70 -4.06 -10.63
C GLU A 161 -2.15 -2.87 -11.48
N ILE A 162 -3.45 -2.83 -11.83
CA ILE A 162 -4.09 -1.67 -12.45
C ILE A 162 -5.51 -1.54 -11.92
N ALA A 163 -5.90 -0.31 -11.60
CA ALA A 163 -7.22 0.01 -11.07
C ALA A 163 -7.81 1.25 -11.77
N GLY A 164 -9.10 1.22 -12.06
CA GLY A 164 -9.87 2.36 -12.58
C GLY A 164 -10.27 3.35 -11.49
N ARG A 165 -9.30 3.77 -10.69
CA ARG A 165 -9.41 4.75 -9.58
C ARG A 165 -8.10 5.50 -9.42
N SER A 166 -8.09 6.54 -8.58
CA SER A 166 -6.86 7.21 -8.15
C SER A 166 -6.08 6.39 -7.11
N ILE A 167 -4.81 6.74 -6.90
CA ILE A 167 -3.92 6.19 -5.89
C ILE A 167 -4.51 6.32 -4.48
N GLY A 168 -4.24 5.33 -3.63
CA GLY A 168 -4.57 5.34 -2.21
C GLY A 168 -3.48 5.97 -1.34
N GLY A 169 -3.55 5.72 -0.02
CA GLY A 169 -2.48 6.06 0.93
C GLY A 169 -2.17 7.55 1.04
N TYR A 170 -3.15 8.43 0.80
CA TYR A 170 -2.95 9.89 0.72
C TYR A 170 -1.89 10.37 -0.29
N CYS A 171 -1.39 9.48 -1.16
CA CYS A 171 -0.35 9.86 -2.13
C CYS A 171 -0.83 10.95 -3.10
N SER A 172 -2.14 11.01 -3.40
CA SER A 172 -2.73 12.08 -4.22
C SER A 172 -2.53 13.48 -3.64
N GLN A 173 -2.42 13.62 -2.32
CA GLN A 173 -2.22 14.92 -1.66
C GLN A 173 -0.90 15.60 -2.04
N THR A 174 0.08 14.84 -2.50
CA THR A 174 1.35 15.41 -2.98
C THR A 174 1.22 16.04 -4.37
N LEU A 175 0.20 15.65 -5.14
CA LEU A 175 0.04 16.06 -6.51
C LEU A 175 -0.69 17.41 -6.60
N ARG A 176 -0.07 18.35 -7.34
CA ARG A 176 -0.64 19.63 -7.70
C ARG A 176 -0.41 19.87 -9.20
N PHE A 177 -1.40 20.43 -9.84
CA PHE A 177 -1.40 20.72 -11.26
C PHE A 177 -1.63 22.22 -11.47
N ASP A 178 -1.70 22.66 -12.74
CA ASP A 178 -1.96 24.04 -13.08
C ASP A 178 -3.08 24.67 -12.24
N LEU A 179 -2.89 25.90 -11.78
CA LEU A 179 -3.78 26.63 -10.87
C LEU A 179 -3.92 25.98 -9.49
N ASP A 180 -2.92 25.22 -9.06
CA ASP A 180 -2.87 24.50 -7.77
C ASP A 180 -4.00 23.47 -7.57
N ARG A 181 -4.55 22.94 -8.66
CA ARG A 181 -5.61 21.92 -8.60
C ARG A 181 -5.09 20.59 -8.08
N SER A 182 -5.90 19.93 -7.26
CA SER A 182 -5.65 18.57 -6.78
C SER A 182 -5.99 17.53 -7.86
N LEU A 183 -5.55 16.28 -7.65
CA LEU A 183 -5.93 15.15 -8.50
C LEU A 183 -7.44 14.92 -8.47
N GLU A 184 -8.06 15.04 -7.31
CA GLU A 184 -9.50 14.86 -7.12
C GLU A 184 -10.30 15.93 -7.89
N GLU A 185 -9.85 17.18 -7.89
CA GLU A 185 -10.48 18.25 -8.68
C GLU A 185 -10.41 17.97 -10.18
N LEU A 186 -9.28 17.43 -10.68
CA LEU A 186 -9.18 17.01 -12.09
C LEU A 186 -10.14 15.88 -12.42
N ILE A 187 -10.25 14.88 -11.56
CA ILE A 187 -11.17 13.74 -11.73
C ILE A 187 -12.62 14.22 -11.74
N LEU A 188 -12.99 15.09 -10.82
CA LEU A 188 -14.34 15.66 -10.74
C LEU A 188 -14.67 16.54 -11.95
N ALA A 189 -13.72 17.37 -12.38
CA ALA A 189 -13.88 18.21 -13.58
C ALA A 189 -14.09 17.34 -14.83
N GLN A 190 -13.30 16.28 -15.00
CA GLN A 190 -13.47 15.34 -16.09
C GLN A 190 -14.84 14.64 -16.05
N ALA A 191 -15.25 14.17 -14.87
CA ALA A 191 -16.56 13.53 -14.69
C ALA A 191 -17.74 14.47 -14.98
N ALA A 192 -17.55 15.77 -14.70
CA ALA A 192 -18.52 16.81 -15.01
C ALA A 192 -18.49 17.25 -16.49
N GLY A 193 -17.61 16.69 -17.32
CA GLY A 193 -17.47 17.05 -18.73
C GLY A 193 -16.82 18.41 -18.97
N LEU A 194 -16.09 18.94 -17.96
CA LEU A 194 -15.36 20.19 -18.08
C LEU A 194 -14.03 19.99 -18.82
N GLU A 195 -13.59 21.02 -19.53
CA GLU A 195 -12.25 21.01 -20.12
C GLU A 195 -11.17 21.08 -19.03
N LEU A 196 -10.22 20.15 -19.07
CA LEU A 196 -9.16 20.05 -18.07
C LEU A 196 -8.03 21.08 -18.30
N GLY A 197 -7.90 21.62 -19.49
CA GLY A 197 -6.78 22.50 -19.89
C GLY A 197 -5.46 21.75 -20.00
N GLN A 198 -4.34 22.46 -19.81
CA GLN A 198 -3.03 21.82 -19.69
C GLN A 198 -2.92 21.14 -18.32
N LEU A 199 -2.33 19.96 -18.31
CA LEU A 199 -2.17 19.12 -17.10
C LEU A 199 -0.69 19.01 -16.73
N ASP A 200 0.02 20.14 -16.77
CA ASP A 200 1.42 20.16 -16.36
C ASP A 200 1.50 19.96 -14.84
N ALA A 201 2.31 18.99 -14.42
CA ALA A 201 2.61 18.79 -13.01
C ALA A 201 3.36 19.99 -12.45
N ALA A 202 3.21 20.26 -11.16
CA ALA A 202 3.96 21.28 -10.48
C ALA A 202 5.48 21.10 -10.72
N SER A 203 6.21 22.21 -10.84
CA SER A 203 7.64 22.22 -11.19
C SER A 203 8.56 21.64 -10.12
N GLN A 204 8.05 21.39 -8.92
CA GLN A 204 8.80 20.85 -7.79
C GLN A 204 8.59 19.35 -7.64
N ALA A 205 9.67 18.66 -7.25
CA ALA A 205 9.56 17.29 -6.81
C ALA A 205 8.77 17.21 -5.49
N ASN A 206 8.00 16.15 -5.33
CA ASN A 206 7.23 15.90 -4.12
C ASN A 206 7.19 14.40 -3.80
N GLY A 207 6.83 14.09 -2.58
CA GLY A 207 6.73 12.70 -2.15
C GLY A 207 5.99 12.54 -0.83
N VAL A 208 5.67 11.32 -0.55
CA VAL A 208 5.03 10.90 0.69
C VAL A 208 5.73 9.67 1.24
N MET A 209 5.88 9.62 2.55
CA MET A 209 6.23 8.40 3.28
C MET A 209 5.01 7.93 4.06
N MET A 210 4.62 6.70 3.82
CA MET A 210 3.70 5.94 4.65
C MET A 210 4.51 5.30 5.77
N ILE A 211 4.26 5.70 7.03
CA ILE A 211 5.05 5.26 8.18
C ILE A 211 4.62 3.84 8.56
N PRO A 212 5.49 2.83 8.38
CA PRO A 212 5.12 1.43 8.60
C PRO A 212 4.84 1.14 10.08
N ILE A 213 4.05 0.11 10.35
CA ILE A 213 3.82 -0.43 11.69
C ILE A 213 4.88 -1.49 11.97
N PRO A 214 5.85 -1.26 12.87
CA PRO A 214 6.97 -2.18 13.06
C PRO A 214 6.61 -3.46 13.81
N GLN A 215 5.56 -3.42 14.63
CA GLN A 215 5.06 -4.56 15.42
C GLN A 215 3.60 -4.38 15.81
N ALA A 216 2.90 -5.49 16.04
CA ALA A 216 1.56 -5.46 16.59
C ALA A 216 1.56 -4.96 18.04
N GLY A 217 0.48 -4.31 18.46
CA GLY A 217 0.32 -3.78 19.81
C GLY A 217 -0.60 -2.58 19.87
N TYR A 218 -0.46 -1.78 20.90
CA TYR A 218 -1.22 -0.54 21.11
C TYR A 218 -0.29 0.66 21.03
N LEU A 219 -0.57 1.59 20.10
CA LEU A 219 0.19 2.84 19.99
C LEU A 219 -0.09 3.71 21.22
N ARG A 220 0.94 3.96 22.05
CA ARG A 220 0.79 4.73 23.28
C ARG A 220 1.21 6.19 23.13
N GLU A 221 2.36 6.42 22.51
CA GLU A 221 2.95 7.75 22.40
C GLU A 221 3.68 7.90 21.07
N VAL A 222 3.72 9.14 20.59
CA VAL A 222 4.51 9.55 19.42
C VAL A 222 5.39 10.73 19.84
N HIS A 223 6.69 10.57 19.70
CA HIS A 223 7.68 11.59 20.05
C HIS A 223 8.42 12.09 18.82
N GLY A 224 9.01 13.27 18.92
CA GLY A 224 9.87 13.82 17.88
C GLY A 224 9.18 14.58 16.76
N LEU A 225 7.84 14.77 16.81
CA LEU A 225 7.06 15.45 15.77
C LEU A 225 7.60 16.85 15.44
N ALA A 226 7.95 17.65 16.44
CA ALA A 226 8.46 19.00 16.21
C ALA A 226 9.83 18.99 15.49
N ALA A 227 10.71 18.03 15.83
CA ALA A 227 12.00 17.88 15.17
C ALA A 227 11.83 17.35 13.73
N ALA A 228 10.93 16.42 13.52
CA ALA A 228 10.60 15.90 12.20
C ALA A 228 10.00 16.99 11.31
N GLN A 229 9.06 17.80 11.81
CA GLN A 229 8.45 18.89 11.07
C GLN A 229 9.45 20.02 10.73
N ALA A 230 10.51 20.18 11.52
CA ALA A 230 11.56 21.18 11.27
C ALA A 230 12.58 20.75 10.20
N VAL A 231 12.52 19.53 9.69
CA VAL A 231 13.41 19.06 8.61
C VAL A 231 13.09 19.85 7.32
N PRO A 232 14.10 20.44 6.66
CA PRO A 232 13.87 21.19 5.43
C PRO A 232 13.18 20.34 4.34
N GLY A 233 12.15 20.88 3.72
CA GLY A 233 11.36 20.21 2.69
C GLY A 233 10.15 19.42 3.21
N ILE A 234 9.95 19.31 4.52
CA ILE A 234 8.76 18.69 5.07
C ILE A 234 7.60 19.70 5.05
N ASP A 235 6.53 19.32 4.36
CA ASP A 235 5.28 20.11 4.29
C ASP A 235 4.39 19.79 5.49
N GLU A 236 4.13 18.50 5.73
CA GLU A 236 3.18 18.06 6.76
C GLU A 236 3.53 16.67 7.29
N ILE A 237 3.19 16.41 8.55
CA ILE A 237 3.24 15.08 9.16
C ILE A 237 1.88 14.80 9.80
N VAL A 238 1.25 13.70 9.37
CA VAL A 238 -0.05 13.26 9.87
C VAL A 238 0.12 11.92 10.57
N ILE A 239 -0.16 11.85 11.85
CA ILE A 239 -0.28 10.57 12.58
C ILE A 239 -1.74 10.13 12.50
N SER A 240 -2.02 9.10 11.70
CA SER A 240 -3.37 8.60 11.46
C SER A 240 -3.78 7.45 12.38
N ALA A 241 -2.81 6.74 12.95
CA ALA A 241 -3.08 5.68 13.91
C ALA A 241 -3.54 6.29 15.26
N PRO A 242 -4.76 5.97 15.74
CA PRO A 242 -5.25 6.51 16.99
C PRO A 242 -4.45 5.98 18.19
N LEU A 243 -4.19 6.84 19.17
CA LEU A 243 -3.57 6.41 20.43
C LEU A 243 -4.49 5.43 21.18
N ASN A 244 -3.87 4.48 21.87
CA ASN A 244 -4.52 3.42 22.65
C ASN A 244 -5.39 2.45 21.84
N ASN A 245 -5.26 2.46 20.51
CA ASN A 245 -5.91 1.49 19.65
C ASN A 245 -4.92 0.42 19.18
N PRO A 246 -5.42 -0.79 18.90
CA PRO A 246 -4.58 -1.84 18.35
C PRO A 246 -4.08 -1.46 16.95
N ILE A 247 -2.82 -1.72 16.71
CA ILE A 247 -2.17 -1.59 15.41
C ILE A 247 -1.61 -2.95 15.00
N VAL A 248 -1.73 -3.26 13.71
CA VAL A 248 -1.35 -4.57 13.16
C VAL A 248 -0.52 -4.35 11.91
N PRO A 249 0.72 -4.87 11.85
CA PRO A 249 1.58 -4.77 10.67
C PRO A 249 1.09 -5.69 9.55
N LEU A 250 1.66 -5.52 8.35
CA LEU A 250 1.52 -6.48 7.25
C LEU A 250 2.09 -7.86 7.66
N PRO A 251 1.52 -8.93 7.15
CA PRO A 251 0.47 -8.99 6.12
C PRO A 251 -0.96 -9.02 6.67
N GLU A 252 -1.17 -9.05 8.00
CA GLU A 252 -2.52 -9.06 8.61
C GLU A 252 -3.19 -7.68 8.58
N GLY A 253 -2.42 -6.61 8.80
CA GLY A 253 -2.88 -5.23 8.74
C GLY A 253 -2.93 -4.68 7.32
N ALA A 254 -3.52 -3.48 7.18
CA ALA A 254 -3.55 -2.70 5.94
C ALA A 254 -3.51 -1.20 6.24
N SER A 255 -2.89 -0.82 7.34
CA SER A 255 -2.81 0.57 7.81
C SER A 255 -1.37 0.98 8.11
N TYR A 256 -1.17 2.27 8.30
CA TYR A 256 0.10 2.89 8.63
C TYR A 256 -0.02 3.67 9.94
N LEU A 257 1.11 3.95 10.61
CA LEU A 257 1.14 4.85 11.76
C LEU A 257 0.78 6.28 11.38
N GLY A 258 1.12 6.68 10.15
CA GLY A 258 0.88 8.02 9.65
C GLY A 258 1.56 8.25 8.30
N PHE A 259 1.66 9.53 7.95
CA PHE A 259 2.20 9.97 6.67
C PHE A 259 3.11 11.18 6.87
N ILE A 260 4.19 11.25 6.11
CA ILE A 260 5.08 12.41 6.03
C ILE A 260 5.04 12.91 4.58
N PHE A 261 4.73 14.17 4.38
CA PHE A 261 4.71 14.79 3.07
C PHE A 261 5.90 15.73 2.91
N ALA A 262 6.55 15.68 1.76
CA ALA A 262 7.72 16.50 1.48
C ALA A 262 7.70 17.05 0.06
N ARG A 263 8.37 18.21 -0.10
CA ARG A 263 8.54 18.90 -1.36
C ARG A 263 9.95 19.46 -1.48
N GLY A 264 10.48 19.53 -2.69
CA GLY A 264 11.83 20.04 -2.86
C GLY A 264 12.23 20.24 -4.31
N PRO A 265 13.50 20.64 -4.55
CA PRO A 265 14.01 20.94 -5.88
C PRO A 265 14.09 19.70 -6.77
N ASP A 266 14.34 18.53 -6.20
CA ASP A 266 14.50 17.27 -6.93
C ASP A 266 14.09 16.04 -6.09
N PRO A 267 13.87 14.88 -6.71
CA PRO A 267 13.44 13.66 -6.03
C PRO A 267 14.41 13.15 -4.97
N ALA A 268 15.72 13.35 -5.13
CA ALA A 268 16.72 12.89 -4.18
C ALA A 268 16.65 13.70 -2.88
N PHE A 269 16.45 15.02 -2.98
CA PHE A 269 16.20 15.90 -1.84
C PHE A 269 14.94 15.46 -1.08
N VAL A 270 13.84 15.22 -1.80
CA VAL A 270 12.56 14.81 -1.21
C VAL A 270 12.70 13.49 -0.46
N GLU A 271 13.33 12.49 -1.07
CA GLU A 271 13.57 11.19 -0.43
C GLU A 271 14.43 11.34 0.84
N ALA A 272 15.49 12.13 0.77
CA ALA A 272 16.36 12.38 1.93
C ALA A 272 15.61 13.10 3.06
N ALA A 273 14.77 14.08 2.75
CA ALA A 273 13.96 14.81 3.73
C ALA A 273 12.95 13.87 4.42
N LEU A 274 12.25 13.01 3.67
CA LEU A 274 11.32 12.01 4.21
C LEU A 274 12.03 11.07 5.19
N ARG A 275 13.19 10.51 4.80
CA ARG A 275 13.98 9.60 5.65
C ARG A 275 14.49 10.30 6.91
N GLN A 276 14.96 11.54 6.78
CA GLN A 276 15.44 12.32 7.91
C GLN A 276 14.32 12.65 8.90
N ALA A 277 13.15 13.07 8.41
CA ALA A 277 12.01 13.33 9.25
C ALA A 277 11.53 12.08 9.99
N HIS A 278 11.43 10.94 9.28
CA HIS A 278 11.08 9.66 9.89
C HIS A 278 12.08 9.26 10.99
N ALA A 279 13.38 9.46 10.78
CA ALA A 279 14.41 9.16 11.78
C ALA A 279 14.29 10.00 13.07
N CYS A 280 13.60 11.15 13.04
CA CYS A 280 13.29 11.93 14.22
C CYS A 280 12.14 11.35 15.05
N LEU A 281 11.26 10.55 14.43
CA LEU A 281 10.08 10.01 15.09
C LEU A 281 10.40 8.78 15.95
N ARG A 282 9.72 8.66 17.07
CA ARG A 282 9.75 7.47 17.93
C ARG A 282 8.33 7.12 18.36
N PHE A 283 7.98 5.86 18.24
CA PHE A 283 6.66 5.33 18.57
C PHE A 283 6.79 4.37 19.75
N THR A 284 6.04 4.64 20.84
CA THR A 284 5.91 3.72 21.96
C THR A 284 4.74 2.78 21.68
N ILE A 285 5.04 1.50 21.49
CA ILE A 285 4.06 0.45 21.21
C ILE A 285 4.15 -0.59 22.31
N GLU A 286 3.01 -0.88 22.96
CA GLU A 286 2.89 -1.83 24.06
C GLU A 286 1.99 -3.01 23.68
N ASP A 287 2.30 -4.21 24.18
CA ASP A 287 1.52 -5.43 23.89
C ASP A 287 0.11 -5.42 24.51
N SER A 288 -0.10 -4.59 25.53
CA SER A 288 -1.38 -4.46 26.23
C SER A 288 -1.61 -3.04 26.72
N ILE A 289 -2.87 -2.68 26.92
CA ILE A 289 -3.21 -1.44 27.60
C ILE A 289 -3.11 -1.70 29.10
N PRO A 290 -2.27 -0.96 29.86
CA PRO A 290 -2.24 -1.06 31.32
C PRO A 290 -3.63 -0.74 31.89
N VAL A 291 -4.26 -1.68 32.53
CA VAL A 291 -5.50 -1.43 33.27
C VAL A 291 -5.11 -0.66 34.53
N SER A 292 -5.35 0.64 34.55
CA SER A 292 -5.22 1.45 35.75
C SER A 292 -6.37 1.10 36.70
N GLY A 293 -6.15 0.13 37.56
CA GLY A 293 -7.09 -0.29 38.60
C GLY A 293 -6.53 -1.50 39.31
N GLN A 294 -6.41 -1.41 40.66
CA GLN A 294 -6.15 -2.59 41.46
C GLN A 294 -7.19 -3.66 41.12
N PRO A 295 -6.83 -4.94 41.00
CA PRO A 295 -7.80 -5.99 40.90
C PRO A 295 -8.70 -5.94 42.14
N ASP A 296 -10.00 -5.87 41.94
CA ASP A 296 -10.95 -6.05 43.03
C ASP A 296 -10.59 -7.37 43.73
N PRO A 297 -10.56 -7.39 45.08
CA PRO A 297 -10.32 -8.63 45.79
C PRO A 297 -11.38 -9.67 45.38
N PRO A 298 -10.98 -10.94 45.21
CA PRO A 298 -11.93 -11.96 44.76
C PRO A 298 -13.13 -11.97 45.69
N LEU A 299 -14.33 -11.84 45.12
CA LEU A 299 -15.59 -11.95 45.84
C LEU A 299 -15.58 -13.25 46.69
N ALA A 300 -15.45 -13.09 47.99
CA ALA A 300 -15.57 -14.22 48.93
C ALA A 300 -16.99 -14.83 48.75
N LEU A 301 -17.01 -16.05 48.27
CA LEU A 301 -18.24 -16.86 48.25
C LEU A 301 -18.79 -16.93 49.65
N LEU A 302 -19.83 -16.14 49.95
CA LEU A 302 -20.63 -16.29 51.15
C LEU A 302 -21.29 -17.67 51.08
N SER A 303 -20.71 -18.61 51.79
CA SER A 303 -21.32 -19.89 52.08
C SER A 303 -22.64 -19.64 52.84
N ARG A 304 -23.78 -19.85 52.20
CA ARG A 304 -25.06 -19.92 52.87
C ARG A 304 -25.11 -21.22 53.67
N THR A 305 -24.81 -21.12 54.96
CA THR A 305 -25.26 -22.12 55.94
C THR A 305 -26.74 -21.97 56.16
N THR A 306 -27.51 -22.93 55.70
CA THR A 306 -28.93 -23.14 56.11
C THR A 306 -28.97 -23.61 57.57
N PRO A 307 -29.71 -22.96 58.44
CA PRO A 307 -30.07 -23.58 59.74
C PRO A 307 -31.23 -24.55 59.55
N ARG A 308 -31.20 -25.61 60.35
CA ARG A 308 -32.26 -26.64 60.51
C ARG A 308 -33.57 -26.06 61.03
#